data_6ef5c812d77b104b47f3c60b4c2a3a1b
#
_entry.id   6ef5c812d77b104b47f3c60b4c2a3a1b
#
_cell.length_a   1.000
_cell.length_b   1.000
_cell.length_c   1.000
_cell.angle_alpha   90.00
_cell.angle_beta   90.00
_cell.angle_gamma   90.00
#
_symmetry.space_group_name_H-M   'P 1'
#
loop_
_entity.id
_entity.type
_entity.pdbx_description
1 polymer ?
#
loop_
_entity_poly.entity_id
_entity_poly.type
_entity_poly.pdbx_seq_one_letter_code
_entity_poly.pdbx_strand_id
1 'polypeptide(L)'
;MPDSSKTGSLLVADIGSVTTKVGLVDSVNGEFRYVSAGIAATTATPPETDVLTGVRDAIRQIEARAERQLLTDDQQLIVPERSSAQGVDAFVAITSAPQPLRVAIVGLSRELSVASAVRAVNRTHAMVEATFALDETGGRWIPLTVPPSPDGGQTTATTVLQDPLVLAAETLARARPDVIVLVGGIDGGATTALYDLANLVAVIIGAREESARPIVIFAGNSAARAQIANRIAQLTPLHSVDNVRPTVEQENLAPLQHELETLYDEKKVKWLPGLNGLTNWTSVPVVPSSLAFQNVVRYLARRFGLSVLGADIGGGATTIVTARGDTTTRAMHASLGIGHHLRNLIEQVGVKQLMDWLPIELLPDEAQTGWLNQSLRPRALPATRQDAYLAQAAARVALATAAREVSTDGLDLVVLTGGAFTSNSNLGALALLALDALQPRGVFSLALDPFGLAPAFGGLAYVNPEAAASVIERDGFTTLGTVIAPLSNNREGQIDARVQITPPSGGVINLEVQHGSLELVPLLPGQKALIEVRPTGGVELPHAKRGIFKAEVAGGALGLIIDARGRPIGLPSDPEKRRTKVQEWYWDVGGEVAYG
;
A
#
# COMPACT_ATOMS: atom_id res chain seq x y z
N MET A 1 -20.67 24.96 16.97
CA MET A 1 -20.42 23.52 16.79
C MET A 1 -21.72 22.82 17.05
N PRO A 2 -22.23 21.93 16.19
CA PRO A 2 -23.40 21.15 16.56
C PRO A 2 -23.05 20.30 17.78
N ASP A 3 -24.03 20.17 18.66
CA ASP A 3 -23.93 19.46 19.93
C ASP A 3 -23.59 17.98 19.65
N SER A 4 -22.36 17.56 19.95
CA SER A 4 -21.85 16.20 19.70
C SER A 4 -22.54 15.10 20.52
N SER A 5 -23.53 15.47 21.34
CA SER A 5 -24.22 14.56 22.26
C SER A 5 -25.41 13.82 21.65
N LYS A 6 -25.66 13.94 20.32
CA LYS A 6 -26.85 13.36 19.66
C LYS A 6 -26.63 12.70 18.29
N THR A 7 -25.40 12.42 17.89
CA THR A 7 -25.18 11.73 16.62
C THR A 7 -25.46 10.24 16.82
N GLY A 8 -26.63 9.75 16.37
CA GLY A 8 -27.07 8.37 16.58
C GLY A 8 -26.55 7.42 15.51
N SER A 9 -26.65 7.79 14.23
CA SER A 9 -26.28 6.93 13.12
C SER A 9 -25.38 7.63 12.10
N LEU A 10 -24.46 6.89 11.51
CA LEU A 10 -23.43 7.40 10.62
C LEU A 10 -23.30 6.50 9.39
N LEU A 11 -23.18 7.10 8.21
CA LEU A 11 -22.72 6.42 7.02
C LEU A 11 -21.28 6.82 6.71
N VAL A 12 -20.46 5.87 6.34
CA VAL A 12 -19.10 6.12 5.86
C VAL A 12 -18.90 5.43 4.52
N ALA A 13 -18.41 6.17 3.51
CA ALA A 13 -18.07 5.64 2.20
C ALA A 13 -16.56 5.60 2.01
N ASP A 14 -16.05 4.46 1.55
CA ASP A 14 -14.70 4.33 0.97
C ASP A 14 -14.82 4.14 -0.54
N ILE A 15 -14.46 5.19 -1.29
CA ILE A 15 -14.50 5.22 -2.74
C ILE A 15 -13.11 4.80 -3.24
N GLY A 16 -12.92 3.48 -3.38
CA GLY A 16 -11.67 2.91 -3.90
C GLY A 16 -11.51 3.07 -5.41
N SER A 17 -10.38 2.70 -5.95
CA SER A 17 -10.11 2.73 -7.41
C SER A 17 -10.91 1.69 -8.20
N VAL A 18 -11.38 0.62 -7.55
CA VAL A 18 -12.10 -0.52 -8.18
C VAL A 18 -13.50 -0.70 -7.59
N THR A 19 -13.62 -0.64 -6.27
CA THR A 19 -14.87 -0.85 -5.54
C THR A 19 -15.14 0.31 -4.60
N THR A 20 -16.41 0.69 -4.53
CA THR A 20 -16.95 1.62 -3.53
C THR A 20 -17.64 0.79 -2.44
N LYS A 21 -17.25 1.01 -1.20
CA LYS A 21 -17.82 0.37 -0.03
C LYS A 21 -18.50 1.44 0.84
N VAL A 22 -19.66 1.13 1.36
CA VAL A 22 -20.37 2.01 2.31
C VAL A 22 -20.70 1.20 3.55
N GLY A 23 -20.37 1.73 4.72
CA GLY A 23 -20.67 1.13 6.02
C GLY A 23 -21.70 1.96 6.79
N LEU A 24 -22.68 1.31 7.41
CA LEU A 24 -23.60 1.89 8.37
C LEU A 24 -23.12 1.60 9.79
N VAL A 25 -22.96 2.65 10.56
CA VAL A 25 -22.66 2.60 11.99
C VAL A 25 -23.82 3.20 12.75
N ASP A 26 -24.29 2.52 13.77
CA ASP A 26 -25.43 2.98 14.59
C ASP A 26 -25.19 2.71 16.08
N SER A 27 -25.93 3.40 16.92
CA SER A 27 -25.91 3.17 18.36
C SER A 27 -26.76 1.94 18.71
N VAL A 28 -26.09 0.88 19.14
CA VAL A 28 -26.73 -0.37 19.60
C VAL A 28 -26.48 -0.51 21.09
N ASN A 29 -27.53 -0.46 21.90
CA ASN A 29 -27.46 -0.51 23.36
C ASN A 29 -26.54 0.58 23.98
N GLY A 30 -26.49 1.75 23.37
CA GLY A 30 -25.70 2.89 23.83
C GLY A 30 -24.22 2.86 23.40
N GLU A 31 -23.82 1.94 22.55
CA GLU A 31 -22.48 1.84 21.97
C GLU A 31 -22.55 1.87 20.44
N PHE A 32 -21.62 2.56 19.81
CA PHE A 32 -21.55 2.54 18.34
C PHE A 32 -21.03 1.21 17.83
N ARG A 33 -21.77 0.62 16.90
CA ARG A 33 -21.47 -0.67 16.29
C ARG A 33 -21.60 -0.58 14.76
N TYR A 34 -20.79 -1.33 14.08
CA TYR A 34 -20.99 -1.60 12.66
C TYR A 34 -22.23 -2.49 12.47
N VAL A 35 -23.17 -2.03 11.64
CA VAL A 35 -24.48 -2.69 11.46
C VAL A 35 -24.58 -3.39 10.12
N SER A 36 -24.19 -2.70 9.04
CA SER A 36 -24.36 -3.22 7.67
C SER A 36 -23.39 -2.53 6.71
N ALA A 37 -23.11 -3.19 5.59
CA ALA A 37 -22.38 -2.58 4.48
C ALA A 37 -23.00 -2.90 3.13
N GLY A 38 -22.69 -2.04 2.15
CA GLY A 38 -22.89 -2.30 0.74
C GLY A 38 -21.61 -2.14 -0.04
N ILE A 39 -21.48 -2.89 -1.14
CA ILE A 39 -20.31 -2.89 -2.00
C ILE A 39 -20.76 -2.79 -3.45
N ALA A 40 -20.26 -1.79 -4.18
CA ALA A 40 -20.57 -1.58 -5.58
C ALA A 40 -19.31 -1.34 -6.41
N ALA A 41 -19.48 -1.23 -7.73
CA ALA A 41 -18.41 -0.75 -8.59
C ALA A 41 -18.09 0.71 -8.26
N THR A 42 -16.84 1.10 -8.32
CA THR A 42 -16.50 2.51 -8.43
C THR A 42 -16.78 3.00 -9.85
N THR A 43 -17.57 4.07 -9.95
CA THR A 43 -18.06 4.63 -11.22
C THR A 43 -17.36 5.93 -11.61
N ALA A 44 -16.07 6.06 -11.24
CA ALA A 44 -15.23 7.23 -11.55
C ALA A 44 -14.82 7.31 -13.03
N THR A 45 -14.93 6.21 -13.77
CA THR A 45 -14.51 6.09 -15.18
C THR A 45 -15.68 5.69 -16.06
N PRO A 46 -15.58 5.88 -17.41
CA PRO A 46 -16.63 5.44 -18.32
C PRO A 46 -17.08 3.99 -18.09
N PRO A 47 -18.38 3.67 -18.29
CA PRO A 47 -19.39 4.53 -18.93
C PRO A 47 -20.09 5.56 -18.01
N GLU A 48 -20.09 5.41 -16.68
CA GLU A 48 -20.91 6.24 -15.78
C GLU A 48 -20.29 7.61 -15.48
N THR A 49 -18.98 7.67 -15.24
CA THR A 49 -18.24 8.90 -14.90
C THR A 49 -18.85 9.75 -13.77
N ASP A 50 -19.38 9.09 -12.73
CA ASP A 50 -19.96 9.72 -11.53
C ASP A 50 -19.86 8.78 -10.33
N VAL A 51 -18.98 9.08 -9.38
CA VAL A 51 -18.77 8.24 -8.17
C VAL A 51 -20.02 8.10 -7.31
N LEU A 52 -20.96 9.05 -7.38
CA LEU A 52 -22.21 8.96 -6.64
C LEU A 52 -23.06 7.75 -7.05
N THR A 53 -22.99 7.32 -8.31
CA THR A 53 -23.72 6.14 -8.76
C THR A 53 -23.30 4.91 -7.96
N GLY A 54 -21.99 4.64 -7.85
CA GLY A 54 -21.48 3.54 -7.05
C GLY A 54 -21.81 3.67 -5.55
N VAL A 55 -21.75 4.89 -5.01
CA VAL A 55 -22.13 5.15 -3.61
C VAL A 55 -23.61 4.85 -3.38
N ARG A 56 -24.50 5.31 -4.26
CA ARG A 56 -25.94 5.02 -4.18
C ARG A 56 -26.25 3.53 -4.29
N ASP A 57 -25.58 2.82 -5.18
CA ASP A 57 -25.76 1.37 -5.34
C ASP A 57 -25.33 0.61 -4.09
N ALA A 58 -24.26 1.03 -3.44
CA ALA A 58 -23.85 0.47 -2.16
C ALA A 58 -24.85 0.81 -1.03
N ILE A 59 -25.38 2.05 -0.99
CA ILE A 59 -26.41 2.46 0.00
C ILE A 59 -27.68 1.63 -0.16
N ARG A 60 -28.16 1.40 -1.39
CA ARG A 60 -29.36 0.56 -1.63
C ARG A 60 -29.22 -0.87 -1.10
N GLN A 61 -28.01 -1.42 -1.10
CA GLN A 61 -27.77 -2.73 -0.48
C GLN A 61 -27.91 -2.67 1.05
N ILE A 62 -27.51 -1.55 1.67
CA ILE A 62 -27.72 -1.32 3.10
C ILE A 62 -29.20 -1.16 3.40
N GLU A 63 -29.93 -0.35 2.63
CA GLU A 63 -31.38 -0.17 2.78
C GLU A 63 -32.11 -1.52 2.80
N ALA A 64 -31.78 -2.41 1.84
CA ALA A 64 -32.39 -3.73 1.73
C ALA A 64 -32.05 -4.67 2.90
N ARG A 65 -30.87 -4.52 3.53
CA ARG A 65 -30.43 -5.40 4.64
C ARG A 65 -30.81 -4.87 6.01
N ALA A 66 -30.78 -3.56 6.18
CA ALA A 66 -31.06 -2.91 7.45
C ALA A 66 -32.53 -2.49 7.59
N GLU A 67 -33.36 -2.70 6.56
CA GLU A 67 -34.76 -2.26 6.50
C GLU A 67 -34.92 -0.77 6.82
N ARG A 68 -34.00 0.06 6.32
CA ARG A 68 -33.89 1.48 6.62
C ARG A 68 -33.81 2.28 5.33
N GLN A 69 -34.70 3.27 5.16
CA GLN A 69 -34.65 4.19 4.03
C GLN A 69 -33.54 5.23 4.25
N LEU A 70 -32.55 5.25 3.38
CA LEU A 70 -31.41 6.17 3.47
C LEU A 70 -31.42 7.22 2.36
N LEU A 71 -32.08 6.91 1.22
CA LEU A 71 -32.18 7.78 0.06
C LEU A 71 -33.64 8.25 -0.13
N THR A 72 -33.80 9.48 -0.60
CA THR A 72 -35.07 10.01 -1.09
C THR A 72 -35.42 9.45 -2.48
N ASP A 73 -36.64 9.68 -2.98
CA ASP A 73 -37.01 9.35 -4.35
C ASP A 73 -36.09 10.03 -5.38
N ASP A 74 -35.62 11.24 -5.09
CA ASP A 74 -34.65 11.98 -5.91
C ASP A 74 -33.19 11.52 -5.71
N GLN A 75 -32.98 10.38 -5.06
CA GLN A 75 -31.68 9.78 -4.82
C GLN A 75 -30.72 10.67 -4.02
N GLN A 76 -31.24 11.51 -3.12
CA GLN A 76 -30.44 12.30 -2.18
C GLN A 76 -30.40 11.59 -0.83
N LEU A 77 -29.28 11.68 -0.15
CA LEU A 77 -29.13 11.13 1.18
C LEU A 77 -30.03 11.87 2.18
N ILE A 78 -30.71 11.12 3.02
CA ILE A 78 -31.56 11.68 4.08
C ILE A 78 -30.68 11.98 5.29
N VAL A 79 -30.35 13.24 5.48
CA VAL A 79 -29.59 13.78 6.62
C VAL A 79 -30.31 15.03 7.11
N PRO A 80 -30.54 15.18 8.42
CA PRO A 80 -30.27 14.25 9.53
C PRO A 80 -31.26 13.08 9.58
N GLU A 81 -30.98 12.13 10.48
CA GLU A 81 -31.89 11.02 10.81
C GLU A 81 -33.28 11.55 11.23
N ARG A 82 -34.33 10.99 10.63
CA ARG A 82 -35.73 11.37 10.93
C ARG A 82 -36.40 10.39 11.87
N SER A 83 -35.98 9.13 11.82
CA SER A 83 -36.41 8.04 12.70
C SER A 83 -35.36 6.90 12.59
N SER A 84 -35.43 5.94 13.47
CA SER A 84 -34.56 4.73 13.41
C SER A 84 -34.67 3.94 12.10
N ALA A 85 -35.71 4.17 11.31
CA ALA A 85 -35.94 3.55 10.01
C ALA A 85 -35.65 4.50 8.83
N GLN A 86 -35.26 5.77 9.08
CA GLN A 86 -35.14 6.75 8.00
C GLN A 86 -33.99 7.76 8.21
N GLY A 87 -33.05 7.75 7.29
CA GLY A 87 -31.93 8.68 7.25
C GLY A 87 -30.75 8.29 8.17
N VAL A 88 -29.77 9.14 8.23
CA VAL A 88 -28.59 9.08 9.13
C VAL A 88 -28.25 10.48 9.59
N ASP A 89 -27.55 10.59 10.74
CA ASP A 89 -27.19 11.90 11.28
C ASP A 89 -25.98 12.53 10.59
N ALA A 90 -25.08 11.72 10.06
CA ALA A 90 -23.95 12.23 9.29
C ALA A 90 -23.45 11.23 8.24
N PHE A 91 -22.80 11.79 7.23
CA PHE A 91 -22.11 11.05 6.17
C PHE A 91 -20.67 11.51 6.06
N VAL A 92 -19.76 10.54 5.91
CA VAL A 92 -18.33 10.78 5.68
C VAL A 92 -17.89 10.01 4.45
N ALA A 93 -17.06 10.62 3.64
CA ALA A 93 -16.44 9.95 2.50
C ALA A 93 -14.92 10.04 2.55
N ILE A 94 -14.27 8.92 2.21
CA ILE A 94 -12.85 8.84 1.93
C ILE A 94 -12.66 8.32 0.51
N THR A 95 -11.50 8.61 -0.10
CA THR A 95 -11.26 8.16 -1.48
C THR A 95 -9.81 7.78 -1.77
N SER A 96 -9.66 6.76 -2.62
CA SER A 96 -8.43 6.39 -3.34
C SER A 96 -8.74 6.19 -4.84
N ALA A 97 -9.88 6.67 -5.32
CA ALA A 97 -10.32 6.54 -6.70
C ALA A 97 -9.57 7.43 -7.71
N PRO A 98 -9.13 8.65 -7.37
CA PRO A 98 -8.41 9.48 -8.33
C PRO A 98 -7.10 8.84 -8.77
N GLN A 99 -6.76 9.00 -10.05
CA GLN A 99 -5.47 8.55 -10.58
C GLN A 99 -4.32 9.26 -9.87
N PRO A 100 -3.18 8.60 -9.64
CA PRO A 100 -2.03 9.23 -9.02
C PRO A 100 -1.47 10.37 -9.88
N LEU A 101 -0.77 11.32 -9.25
CA LEU A 101 0.05 12.29 -9.97
C LEU A 101 1.21 11.57 -10.65
N ARG A 102 1.39 11.78 -11.95
CA ARG A 102 2.53 11.25 -12.69
C ARG A 102 3.70 12.21 -12.55
N VAL A 103 4.79 11.73 -11.95
CA VAL A 103 5.95 12.56 -11.61
C VAL A 103 7.16 12.10 -12.40
N ALA A 104 7.81 13.04 -13.09
CA ALA A 104 9.16 12.83 -13.60
C ALA A 104 10.16 13.50 -12.65
N ILE A 105 11.23 12.80 -12.30
CA ILE A 105 12.29 13.33 -11.43
C ILE A 105 13.53 13.57 -12.26
N VAL A 106 14.05 14.80 -12.19
CA VAL A 106 15.28 15.24 -12.87
C VAL A 106 16.26 15.72 -11.83
N GLY A 107 17.45 15.14 -11.80
CA GLY A 107 18.42 15.50 -10.75
C GLY A 107 19.87 15.27 -11.11
N LEU A 108 20.76 15.66 -10.20
CA LEU A 108 22.20 15.56 -10.40
C LEU A 108 22.74 14.17 -10.08
N SER A 109 22.31 13.57 -8.97
CA SER A 109 22.82 12.29 -8.51
C SER A 109 21.72 11.27 -8.28
N ARG A 110 21.90 10.08 -8.87
CA ARG A 110 20.97 8.94 -8.77
C ARG A 110 20.80 8.48 -7.33
N GLU A 111 21.90 8.25 -6.64
CA GLU A 111 21.90 7.66 -5.31
C GLU A 111 21.61 8.66 -4.19
N LEU A 112 21.75 9.96 -4.46
CA LEU A 112 21.53 11.01 -3.47
C LEU A 112 20.22 11.74 -3.71
N SER A 113 20.23 12.81 -4.50
CA SER A 113 19.09 13.72 -4.65
C SER A 113 17.89 13.06 -5.35
N VAL A 114 18.13 12.27 -6.42
CA VAL A 114 17.05 11.55 -7.12
C VAL A 114 16.44 10.48 -6.22
N ALA A 115 17.27 9.69 -5.52
CA ALA A 115 16.78 8.68 -4.59
C ALA A 115 15.97 9.29 -3.44
N SER A 116 16.37 10.46 -2.91
CA SER A 116 15.59 11.18 -1.89
C SER A 116 14.24 11.64 -2.44
N ALA A 117 14.20 12.17 -3.67
CA ALA A 117 12.95 12.57 -4.32
C ALA A 117 12.04 11.37 -4.59
N VAL A 118 12.58 10.23 -5.04
CA VAL A 118 11.83 8.96 -5.21
C VAL A 118 11.18 8.54 -3.89
N ARG A 119 11.95 8.57 -2.77
CA ARG A 119 11.38 8.25 -1.45
C ARG A 119 10.30 9.24 -1.01
N ALA A 120 10.42 10.52 -1.38
CA ALA A 120 9.36 11.50 -1.10
C ALA A 120 8.09 11.17 -1.89
N VAL A 121 8.21 10.92 -3.21
CA VAL A 121 7.09 10.55 -4.09
C VAL A 121 6.39 9.29 -3.59
N ASN A 122 7.14 8.25 -3.25
CA ASN A 122 6.61 6.96 -2.77
C ASN A 122 5.88 7.02 -1.41
N ARG A 123 5.79 8.19 -0.80
CA ARG A 123 5.03 8.41 0.44
C ARG A 123 3.79 9.28 0.23
N THR A 124 3.44 9.53 -1.03
CA THR A 124 2.32 10.38 -1.43
C THR A 124 1.45 9.68 -2.49
N HIS A 125 0.36 10.34 -2.89
CA HIS A 125 -0.52 9.88 -3.97
C HIS A 125 0.06 10.19 -5.37
N ALA A 126 1.37 10.02 -5.51
CA ALA A 126 2.07 10.23 -6.76
C ALA A 126 2.84 8.96 -7.17
N MET A 127 3.09 8.81 -8.46
CA MET A 127 3.89 7.73 -9.00
C MET A 127 5.05 8.28 -9.82
N VAL A 128 6.21 7.66 -9.69
CA VAL A 128 7.36 7.99 -10.53
C VAL A 128 7.17 7.37 -11.91
N GLU A 129 7.02 8.20 -12.92
CA GLU A 129 6.86 7.78 -14.32
C GLU A 129 8.21 7.74 -15.06
N ALA A 130 9.10 8.65 -14.71
CA ALA A 130 10.44 8.70 -15.27
C ALA A 130 11.45 9.30 -14.28
N THR A 131 12.69 8.84 -14.36
CA THR A 131 13.81 9.44 -13.63
C THR A 131 14.96 9.72 -14.58
N PHE A 132 15.64 10.85 -14.35
CA PHE A 132 16.91 11.17 -14.98
C PHE A 132 17.90 11.68 -13.94
N ALA A 133 19.10 11.10 -13.92
CA ALA A 133 20.20 11.56 -13.09
C ALA A 133 21.43 11.86 -13.97
N LEU A 134 22.01 13.03 -13.78
CA LEU A 134 23.14 13.46 -14.62
C LEU A 134 24.38 12.58 -14.42
N ASP A 135 24.59 12.05 -13.21
CA ASP A 135 25.72 11.18 -12.89
C ASP A 135 25.61 9.76 -13.48
N GLU A 136 24.42 9.27 -13.81
CA GLU A 136 24.24 7.95 -14.47
C GLU A 136 24.96 7.86 -15.80
N THR A 137 25.03 8.97 -16.48
CA THR A 137 25.67 9.05 -17.80
C THR A 137 27.17 9.29 -17.70
N GLY A 138 27.67 9.63 -16.49
CA GLY A 138 29.06 9.99 -16.26
C GLY A 138 29.55 11.16 -17.13
N GLY A 139 28.62 11.93 -17.69
CA GLY A 139 28.90 12.95 -18.71
C GLY A 139 29.43 12.36 -20.02
N ARG A 140 29.33 11.06 -20.21
CA ARG A 140 29.85 10.33 -21.39
C ARG A 140 28.71 10.04 -22.36
N TRP A 141 29.03 10.09 -23.64
CA TRP A 141 28.14 9.66 -24.72
C TRP A 141 27.77 8.19 -24.57
N ILE A 142 26.48 7.89 -24.64
CA ILE A 142 25.96 6.53 -24.49
C ILE A 142 25.96 5.86 -25.87
N PRO A 143 26.57 4.66 -26.02
CA PRO A 143 26.50 3.94 -27.27
C PRO A 143 25.08 3.42 -27.52
N LEU A 144 24.46 3.91 -28.57
CA LEU A 144 23.17 3.42 -29.08
C LEU A 144 23.40 2.49 -30.26
N THR A 145 22.93 1.25 -30.16
CA THR A 145 22.97 0.33 -31.30
C THR A 145 21.76 0.58 -32.17
N VAL A 146 21.94 1.20 -33.32
CA VAL A 146 20.90 1.40 -34.30
C VAL A 146 20.75 0.11 -35.12
N PRO A 147 19.58 -0.53 -35.16
CA PRO A 147 19.37 -1.70 -36.01
C PRO A 147 19.55 -1.34 -37.48
N PRO A 148 20.00 -2.27 -38.33
CA PRO A 148 20.15 -2.05 -39.75
C PRO A 148 18.80 -1.67 -40.38
N SER A 149 18.84 -0.75 -41.36
CA SER A 149 17.65 -0.28 -42.07
C SER A 149 16.93 -1.42 -42.77
N PRO A 150 15.58 -1.45 -42.85
CA PRO A 150 14.83 -2.54 -43.47
C PRO A 150 15.07 -2.72 -44.99
N ASP A 151 15.77 -1.80 -45.62
CA ASP A 151 15.98 -1.78 -47.08
C ASP A 151 17.15 -2.66 -47.62
N GLY A 152 17.57 -3.71 -46.88
CA GLY A 152 18.37 -4.80 -47.44
C GLY A 152 19.83 -4.52 -47.77
N GLY A 153 20.40 -3.39 -47.34
CA GLY A 153 21.85 -3.14 -47.40
C GLY A 153 22.55 -3.81 -46.23
N GLN A 154 23.61 -4.56 -46.45
CA GLN A 154 24.51 -5.07 -45.39
C GLN A 154 25.17 -3.90 -44.66
N THR A 155 24.45 -3.28 -43.72
CA THR A 155 25.01 -2.32 -42.80
C THR A 155 25.16 -2.98 -41.43
N THR A 156 26.39 -3.16 -41.00
CA THR A 156 26.75 -3.50 -39.63
C THR A 156 26.07 -2.54 -38.67
N ALA A 157 25.53 -3.05 -37.58
CA ALA A 157 24.92 -2.23 -36.53
C ALA A 157 25.86 -1.07 -36.17
N THR A 158 25.43 0.18 -36.44
CA THR A 158 26.23 1.36 -36.19
C THR A 158 26.02 1.78 -34.73
N THR A 159 27.07 1.81 -33.96
CA THR A 159 27.01 2.40 -32.60
C THR A 159 27.13 3.90 -32.72
N VAL A 160 26.03 4.61 -32.48
CA VAL A 160 26.01 6.08 -32.41
C VAL A 160 26.14 6.50 -30.94
N LEU A 161 27.02 7.43 -30.67
CA LEU A 161 27.12 8.02 -29.33
C LEU A 161 26.02 9.08 -29.17
N GLN A 162 25.09 8.88 -28.24
CA GLN A 162 24.01 9.80 -27.96
C GLN A 162 24.34 10.68 -26.76
N ASP A 163 24.05 11.97 -26.88
CA ASP A 163 24.17 12.91 -25.76
C ASP A 163 23.20 12.51 -24.62
N PRO A 164 23.69 12.36 -23.38
CA PRO A 164 22.86 12.08 -22.23
C PRO A 164 21.66 13.01 -22.07
N LEU A 165 21.81 14.28 -22.37
CA LEU A 165 20.74 15.27 -22.30
C LEU A 165 19.67 15.05 -23.37
N VAL A 166 20.05 14.55 -24.55
CA VAL A 166 19.08 14.17 -25.60
C VAL A 166 18.27 12.97 -25.15
N LEU A 167 18.91 11.95 -24.56
CA LEU A 167 18.22 10.78 -24.01
C LEU A 167 17.25 11.18 -22.87
N ALA A 168 17.67 12.09 -22.00
CA ALA A 168 16.80 12.67 -20.97
C ALA A 168 15.60 13.39 -21.57
N ALA A 169 15.82 14.21 -22.61
CA ALA A 169 14.77 14.92 -23.30
C ALA A 169 13.74 13.96 -23.92
N GLU A 170 14.21 12.92 -24.61
CA GLU A 170 13.33 11.90 -25.19
C GLU A 170 12.53 11.14 -24.13
N THR A 171 13.17 10.74 -23.03
CA THR A 171 12.53 10.03 -21.91
C THR A 171 11.44 10.89 -21.29
N LEU A 172 11.73 12.14 -20.98
CA LEU A 172 10.78 13.08 -20.41
C LEU A 172 9.66 13.47 -21.39
N ALA A 173 9.96 13.56 -22.70
CA ALA A 173 8.95 13.85 -23.72
C ALA A 173 7.93 12.71 -23.84
N ARG A 174 8.36 11.44 -23.73
CA ARG A 174 7.49 10.25 -23.78
C ARG A 174 6.65 10.09 -22.52
N ALA A 175 7.19 10.41 -21.36
CA ALA A 175 6.59 10.18 -20.06
C ALA A 175 5.29 10.97 -19.81
N ARG A 176 5.10 12.15 -20.40
CA ARG A 176 3.93 13.02 -20.20
C ARG A 176 3.56 13.22 -18.72
N PRO A 177 4.51 13.63 -17.85
CA PRO A 177 4.23 13.79 -16.43
C PRO A 177 3.25 14.95 -16.18
N ASP A 178 2.50 14.85 -15.06
CA ASP A 178 1.72 15.97 -14.53
C ASP A 178 2.63 16.96 -13.79
N VAL A 179 3.72 16.45 -13.19
CA VAL A 179 4.70 17.22 -12.40
C VAL A 179 6.12 16.81 -12.78
N ILE A 180 7.02 17.78 -12.94
CA ILE A 180 8.47 17.54 -12.98
C ILE A 180 9.07 18.01 -11.65
N VAL A 181 9.76 17.12 -10.94
CA VAL A 181 10.52 17.44 -9.72
C VAL A 181 11.99 17.60 -10.10
N LEU A 182 12.50 18.83 -9.96
CA LEU A 182 13.91 19.16 -10.21
C LEU A 182 14.66 19.21 -8.88
N VAL A 183 15.67 18.33 -8.74
CA VAL A 183 16.42 18.15 -7.48
C VAL A 183 17.93 18.16 -7.73
N GLY A 184 18.70 18.45 -6.69
CA GLY A 184 20.16 18.28 -6.72
C GLY A 184 20.92 19.40 -6.05
N GLY A 185 22.19 19.12 -5.81
CA GLY A 185 23.08 19.98 -5.04
C GLY A 185 22.73 20.01 -3.56
N ILE A 186 23.74 19.99 -2.71
CA ILE A 186 23.61 20.34 -1.30
C ILE A 186 23.53 21.85 -1.13
N ASP A 187 22.94 22.35 -0.07
CA ASP A 187 22.86 23.77 0.19
C ASP A 187 24.27 24.38 0.39
N GLY A 188 24.51 25.50 -0.28
CA GLY A 188 25.83 26.12 -0.35
C GLY A 188 26.82 25.47 -1.33
N GLY A 189 26.44 24.40 -2.02
CA GLY A 189 27.24 23.74 -3.07
C GLY A 189 27.16 24.42 -4.44
N ALA A 190 27.84 23.81 -5.42
CA ALA A 190 27.83 24.31 -6.81
C ALA A 190 26.45 24.23 -7.46
N THR A 191 26.10 25.24 -8.27
CA THR A 191 24.78 25.38 -8.89
C THR A 191 24.79 25.24 -10.43
N THR A 192 25.95 25.25 -11.07
CA THR A 192 26.08 25.29 -12.54
C THR A 192 25.35 24.11 -13.20
N ALA A 193 25.58 22.90 -12.75
CA ALA A 193 24.93 21.71 -13.31
C ALA A 193 23.40 21.70 -13.12
N LEU A 194 22.90 22.35 -12.06
CA LEU A 194 21.45 22.53 -11.86
C LEU A 194 20.85 23.49 -12.90
N TYR A 195 21.60 24.53 -13.31
CA TYR A 195 21.14 25.43 -14.35
C TYR A 195 21.07 24.73 -15.71
N ASP A 196 22.02 23.84 -16.01
CA ASP A 196 21.99 23.06 -17.25
C ASP A 196 20.76 22.13 -17.27
N LEU A 197 20.44 21.47 -16.14
CA LEU A 197 19.22 20.69 -16.03
C LEU A 197 17.95 21.55 -16.11
N ALA A 198 17.94 22.74 -15.50
CA ALA A 198 16.81 23.66 -15.60
C ALA A 198 16.60 24.15 -17.05
N ASN A 199 17.67 24.39 -17.81
CA ASN A 199 17.60 24.70 -19.22
C ASN A 199 17.01 23.55 -20.04
N LEU A 200 17.45 22.32 -19.80
CA LEU A 200 16.88 21.12 -20.42
C LEU A 200 15.36 21.01 -20.15
N VAL A 201 14.96 21.11 -18.87
CA VAL A 201 13.55 21.08 -18.47
C VAL A 201 12.77 22.20 -19.14
N ALA A 202 13.31 23.42 -19.21
CA ALA A 202 12.66 24.55 -19.88
C ALA A 202 12.45 24.30 -21.39
N VAL A 203 13.42 23.71 -22.09
CA VAL A 203 13.28 23.34 -23.52
C VAL A 203 12.16 22.30 -23.70
N ILE A 204 12.12 21.26 -22.86
CA ILE A 204 11.10 20.20 -22.94
C ILE A 204 9.70 20.78 -22.69
N ILE A 205 9.55 21.66 -21.70
CA ILE A 205 8.28 22.33 -21.39
C ILE A 205 7.88 23.27 -22.53
N GLY A 206 8.81 24.05 -23.03
CA GLY A 206 8.56 25.00 -24.13
C GLY A 206 8.13 24.33 -25.44
N ALA A 207 8.55 23.10 -25.69
CA ALA A 207 8.15 22.30 -26.84
C ALA A 207 6.70 21.73 -26.73
N ARG A 208 6.04 21.85 -25.57
CA ARG A 208 4.66 21.38 -25.36
C ARG A 208 3.65 22.51 -25.53
N GLU A 209 2.45 22.12 -25.95
CA GLU A 209 1.30 23.02 -25.87
C GLU A 209 1.07 23.48 -24.43
N GLU A 210 0.64 24.70 -24.23
CA GLU A 210 0.50 25.32 -22.90
C GLU A 210 -0.38 24.48 -21.95
N SER A 211 -1.49 23.93 -22.46
CA SER A 211 -2.41 23.08 -21.72
C SER A 211 -1.81 21.73 -21.29
N ALA A 212 -0.74 21.28 -21.94
CA ALA A 212 -0.05 20.01 -21.68
C ALA A 212 1.27 20.18 -20.91
N ARG A 213 1.59 21.40 -20.46
CA ARG A 213 2.81 21.66 -19.71
C ARG A 213 2.69 21.15 -18.28
N PRO A 214 3.67 20.35 -17.78
CA PRO A 214 3.70 19.91 -16.39
C PRO A 214 3.99 21.08 -15.45
N ILE A 215 3.51 21.01 -14.23
CA ILE A 215 3.97 21.86 -13.13
C ILE A 215 5.41 21.48 -12.79
N VAL A 216 6.24 22.44 -12.38
CA VAL A 216 7.60 22.14 -11.91
C VAL A 216 7.67 22.38 -10.40
N ILE A 217 8.22 21.41 -9.66
CA ILE A 217 8.62 21.59 -8.28
C ILE A 217 10.14 21.60 -8.23
N PHE A 218 10.71 22.68 -7.69
CA PHE A 218 12.13 22.75 -7.40
C PHE A 218 12.38 22.45 -5.93
N ALA A 219 13.13 21.38 -5.66
CA ALA A 219 13.46 20.89 -4.33
C ALA A 219 14.97 20.58 -4.20
N GLY A 220 15.81 21.43 -4.75
CA GLY A 220 17.27 21.34 -4.73
C GLY A 220 17.93 22.50 -3.98
N ASN A 221 19.23 22.68 -4.22
CA ASN A 221 20.07 23.71 -3.59
C ASN A 221 19.40 25.09 -3.61
N SER A 222 19.17 25.64 -2.44
CA SER A 222 18.46 26.91 -2.22
C SER A 222 19.12 28.11 -2.93
N ALA A 223 20.43 28.08 -3.13
CA ALA A 223 21.17 29.14 -3.84
C ALA A 223 20.82 29.22 -5.34
N ALA A 224 20.31 28.15 -5.95
CA ALA A 224 19.89 28.13 -7.35
C ALA A 224 18.46 28.63 -7.57
N ARG A 225 17.64 28.77 -6.53
CA ARG A 225 16.19 29.01 -6.59
C ARG A 225 15.81 30.20 -7.48
N ALA A 226 16.48 31.34 -7.31
CA ALA A 226 16.15 32.56 -8.06
C ALA A 226 16.41 32.41 -9.57
N GLN A 227 17.53 31.79 -9.96
CA GLN A 227 17.88 31.62 -11.38
C GLN A 227 16.99 30.58 -12.07
N ILE A 228 16.64 29.50 -11.36
CA ILE A 228 15.72 28.49 -11.85
C ILE A 228 14.32 29.10 -12.02
N ALA A 229 13.88 29.95 -11.08
CA ALA A 229 12.60 30.65 -11.18
C ALA A 229 12.56 31.55 -12.42
N ASN A 230 13.60 32.34 -12.66
CA ASN A 230 13.69 33.19 -13.85
C ASN A 230 13.62 32.41 -15.17
N ARG A 231 14.06 31.16 -15.17
CA ARG A 231 14.09 30.31 -16.37
C ARG A 231 12.79 29.56 -16.62
N ILE A 232 12.11 29.10 -15.57
CA ILE A 232 10.97 28.16 -15.67
C ILE A 232 9.63 28.88 -15.46
N ALA A 233 9.54 29.85 -14.55
CA ALA A 233 8.26 30.41 -14.13
C ALA A 233 7.51 31.15 -15.25
N GLN A 234 8.19 31.53 -16.32
CA GLN A 234 7.55 32.13 -17.51
C GLN A 234 6.87 31.10 -18.42
N LEU A 235 7.21 29.81 -18.26
CA LEU A 235 6.72 28.73 -19.11
C LEU A 235 5.59 27.94 -18.47
N THR A 236 5.67 27.73 -17.14
CA THR A 236 4.73 26.92 -16.39
C THR A 236 4.77 27.31 -14.90
N PRO A 237 3.73 26.98 -14.10
CA PRO A 237 3.79 27.17 -12.65
C PRO A 237 5.01 26.48 -12.05
N LEU A 238 5.75 27.22 -11.23
CA LEU A 238 6.92 26.73 -10.50
C LEU A 238 6.68 26.87 -9.00
N HIS A 239 6.76 25.74 -8.30
CA HIS A 239 6.70 25.66 -6.86
C HIS A 239 8.11 25.40 -6.32
N SER A 240 8.57 26.20 -5.37
CA SER A 240 9.89 26.03 -4.76
C SER A 240 9.72 25.61 -3.31
N VAL A 241 10.21 24.43 -2.99
CA VAL A 241 10.21 23.88 -1.62
C VAL A 241 11.64 23.76 -1.10
N ASP A 242 11.79 23.40 0.16
CA ASP A 242 13.11 23.17 0.73
C ASP A 242 13.79 21.97 0.09
N ASN A 243 15.13 22.01 0.07
CA ASN A 243 15.95 20.99 -0.54
C ASN A 243 15.68 19.62 0.09
N VAL A 244 15.37 18.61 -0.74
CA VAL A 244 15.14 17.23 -0.27
C VAL A 244 16.40 16.62 0.34
N ARG A 245 17.57 17.18 0.03
CA ARG A 245 18.87 16.71 0.55
C ARG A 245 19.80 17.90 0.80
N PRO A 246 19.57 18.62 1.89
CA PRO A 246 20.35 19.83 2.20
C PRO A 246 21.82 19.53 2.47
N THR A 247 22.16 18.34 2.97
CA THR A 247 23.55 17.85 3.11
C THR A 247 23.67 16.43 2.57
N VAL A 248 24.89 15.89 2.47
CA VAL A 248 25.10 14.51 1.99
C VAL A 248 24.45 13.50 2.94
N GLU A 249 24.45 13.76 4.24
CA GLU A 249 23.97 12.86 5.29
C GLU A 249 22.50 13.05 5.63
N GLN A 250 21.92 14.23 5.34
CA GLN A 250 20.59 14.60 5.80
C GLN A 250 19.58 14.66 4.66
N GLU A 251 18.44 14.02 4.85
CA GLU A 251 17.25 14.14 4.02
C GLU A 251 16.19 15.04 4.67
N ASN A 252 15.47 15.80 3.83
CA ASN A 252 14.34 16.61 4.21
C ASN A 252 13.19 16.39 3.22
N LEU A 253 12.46 15.28 3.39
CA LEU A 253 11.45 14.84 2.44
C LEU A 253 10.10 15.54 2.61
N ALA A 254 9.78 16.00 3.84
CA ALA A 254 8.46 16.50 4.20
C ALA A 254 7.96 17.69 3.34
N PRO A 255 8.77 18.71 2.99
CA PRO A 255 8.30 19.80 2.16
C PRO A 255 7.85 19.37 0.76
N LEU A 256 8.60 18.45 0.13
CA LEU A 256 8.22 17.90 -1.18
C LEU A 256 6.97 17.02 -1.09
N GLN A 257 6.85 16.21 -0.04
CA GLN A 257 5.67 15.39 0.20
C GLN A 257 4.41 16.24 0.36
N HIS A 258 4.50 17.29 1.17
CA HIS A 258 3.37 18.21 1.39
C HIS A 258 2.92 18.88 0.09
N GLU A 259 3.87 19.34 -0.73
CA GLU A 259 3.57 19.96 -2.01
C GLU A 259 2.90 19.00 -2.99
N LEU A 260 3.40 17.76 -3.09
CA LEU A 260 2.80 16.73 -3.93
C LEU A 260 1.39 16.35 -3.48
N GLU A 261 1.12 16.29 -2.18
CA GLU A 261 -0.23 16.02 -1.65
C GLU A 261 -1.18 17.19 -1.92
N THR A 262 -0.71 18.43 -1.81
CA THR A 262 -1.49 19.62 -2.18
C THR A 262 -1.87 19.59 -3.67
N LEU A 263 -0.90 19.30 -4.54
CA LEU A 263 -1.15 19.18 -5.98
C LEU A 263 -2.06 17.99 -6.33
N TYR A 264 -1.95 16.88 -5.62
CA TYR A 264 -2.86 15.75 -5.80
C TYR A 264 -4.30 16.14 -5.48
N ASP A 265 -4.53 16.82 -4.37
CA ASP A 265 -5.87 17.31 -4.01
C ASP A 265 -6.39 18.27 -5.08
N GLU A 266 -5.59 19.25 -5.49
CA GLU A 266 -5.99 20.26 -6.47
C GLU A 266 -6.23 19.72 -7.88
N LYS A 267 -5.41 18.78 -8.35
CA LYS A 267 -5.40 18.32 -9.75
C LYS A 267 -6.13 17.01 -9.97
N LYS A 268 -6.32 16.20 -8.93
CA LYS A 268 -6.91 14.88 -9.05
C LYS A 268 -8.19 14.73 -8.20
N VAL A 269 -8.14 15.04 -6.90
CA VAL A 269 -9.30 14.84 -6.01
C VAL A 269 -10.41 15.80 -6.38
N LYS A 270 -10.13 17.10 -6.50
CA LYS A 270 -11.16 18.12 -6.87
C LYS A 270 -11.81 17.90 -8.24
N TRP A 271 -11.16 17.10 -9.10
CA TRP A 271 -11.68 16.76 -10.44
C TRP A 271 -12.29 15.36 -10.51
N LEU A 272 -12.46 14.69 -9.37
CA LEU A 272 -13.13 13.39 -9.32
C LEU A 272 -14.60 13.55 -9.79
N PRO A 273 -15.03 12.83 -10.83
CA PRO A 273 -16.40 12.93 -11.33
C PRO A 273 -17.43 12.59 -10.25
N GLY A 274 -18.40 13.48 -10.04
CA GLY A 274 -19.43 13.34 -9.01
C GLY A 274 -19.04 13.85 -7.62
N LEU A 275 -17.81 14.35 -7.43
CA LEU A 275 -17.35 14.85 -6.12
C LEU A 275 -18.27 15.97 -5.58
N ASN A 276 -18.71 16.90 -6.43
CA ASN A 276 -19.58 18.01 -6.01
C ASN A 276 -20.90 17.52 -5.40
N GLY A 277 -21.47 16.45 -5.97
CA GLY A 277 -22.67 15.83 -5.41
C GLY A 277 -22.40 15.17 -4.06
N LEU A 278 -21.23 14.53 -3.93
CA LEU A 278 -20.80 13.87 -2.69
C LEU A 278 -20.55 14.87 -1.56
N THR A 279 -19.91 16.01 -1.88
CA THR A 279 -19.63 17.08 -0.89
C THR A 279 -20.90 17.72 -0.34
N ASN A 280 -22.04 17.63 -1.04
CA ASN A 280 -23.32 18.08 -0.50
C ASN A 280 -23.87 17.19 0.62
N TRP A 281 -23.40 15.93 0.71
CA TRP A 281 -23.83 14.96 1.71
C TRP A 281 -22.96 14.95 2.97
N THR A 282 -21.72 15.41 2.87
CA THR A 282 -20.76 15.37 3.96
C THR A 282 -20.53 16.74 4.58
N SER A 283 -20.37 16.80 5.90
CA SER A 283 -20.00 17.99 6.65
C SER A 283 -18.49 18.26 6.71
N VAL A 284 -17.69 17.31 6.24
CA VAL A 284 -16.22 17.39 6.21
C VAL A 284 -15.71 17.13 4.80
N PRO A 285 -14.54 17.66 4.41
CA PRO A 285 -13.95 17.37 3.11
C PRO A 285 -13.75 15.86 2.91
N VAL A 286 -13.82 15.41 1.67
CA VAL A 286 -13.46 14.04 1.30
C VAL A 286 -11.96 13.84 1.52
N VAL A 287 -11.60 12.82 2.30
CA VAL A 287 -10.23 12.59 2.76
C VAL A 287 -9.62 11.44 1.96
N PRO A 288 -8.32 11.49 1.62
CA PRO A 288 -7.61 10.34 1.06
C PRO A 288 -7.68 9.12 1.98
N SER A 289 -8.02 7.92 1.41
CA SER A 289 -8.15 6.68 2.19
C SER A 289 -6.88 6.32 2.96
N SER A 290 -5.69 6.63 2.41
CA SER A 290 -4.42 6.39 3.09
C SER A 290 -4.23 7.21 4.36
N LEU A 291 -4.74 8.44 4.42
CA LEU A 291 -4.73 9.30 5.62
C LEU A 291 -5.72 8.79 6.66
N ALA A 292 -6.90 8.37 6.21
CA ALA A 292 -7.89 7.77 7.09
C ALA A 292 -7.37 6.46 7.71
N PHE A 293 -6.71 5.61 6.93
CA PHE A 293 -6.08 4.39 7.44
C PHE A 293 -4.93 4.69 8.42
N GLN A 294 -4.15 5.74 8.17
CA GLN A 294 -3.13 6.21 9.11
C GLN A 294 -3.72 6.56 10.47
N ASN A 295 -4.93 7.14 10.52
CA ASN A 295 -5.61 7.44 11.78
C ASN A 295 -5.94 6.16 12.56
N VAL A 296 -6.37 5.07 11.88
CA VAL A 296 -6.64 3.78 12.53
C VAL A 296 -5.37 3.21 13.17
N VAL A 297 -4.29 3.12 12.40
CA VAL A 297 -3.02 2.55 12.87
C VAL A 297 -2.45 3.36 14.04
N ARG A 298 -2.48 4.69 13.93
CA ARG A 298 -2.07 5.60 15.01
C ARG A 298 -2.95 5.47 16.25
N TYR A 299 -4.27 5.33 16.06
CA TYR A 299 -5.20 5.12 17.16
C TYR A 299 -4.88 3.83 17.92
N LEU A 300 -4.74 2.70 17.23
CA LEU A 300 -4.40 1.41 17.84
C LEU A 300 -3.07 1.47 18.59
N ALA A 301 -2.05 2.09 18.00
CA ALA A 301 -0.75 2.25 18.64
C ALA A 301 -0.84 3.03 19.95
N ARG A 302 -1.51 4.18 19.94
CA ARG A 302 -1.64 5.04 21.14
C ARG A 302 -2.58 4.45 22.19
N ARG A 303 -3.71 3.91 21.75
CA ARG A 303 -4.75 3.38 22.64
C ARG A 303 -4.27 2.20 23.47
N PHE A 304 -3.46 1.31 22.85
CA PHE A 304 -2.98 0.08 23.49
C PHE A 304 -1.48 0.12 23.84
N GLY A 305 -0.77 1.19 23.53
CA GLY A 305 0.67 1.32 23.78
C GLY A 305 1.52 0.36 22.93
N LEU A 306 1.09 0.07 21.70
CA LEU A 306 1.67 -0.93 20.82
C LEU A 306 2.50 -0.31 19.68
N SER A 307 3.46 -1.08 19.19
CA SER A 307 4.07 -0.86 17.88
C SER A 307 3.23 -1.54 16.81
N VAL A 308 2.54 -0.76 15.98
CA VAL A 308 1.56 -1.29 15.01
C VAL A 308 2.04 -1.07 13.59
N LEU A 309 1.89 -2.08 12.74
CA LEU A 309 1.99 -1.97 11.29
C LEU A 309 0.62 -2.26 10.67
N GLY A 310 0.14 -1.35 9.84
CA GLY A 310 -1.02 -1.55 8.99
C GLY A 310 -0.60 -1.73 7.54
N ALA A 311 -1.15 -2.73 6.86
CA ALA A 311 -0.95 -2.99 5.43
C ALA A 311 -2.28 -2.99 4.70
N ASP A 312 -2.41 -2.14 3.69
CA ASP A 312 -3.56 -2.01 2.81
C ASP A 312 -3.12 -2.30 1.37
N ILE A 313 -3.69 -3.35 0.75
CA ILE A 313 -3.44 -3.67 -0.65
C ILE A 313 -4.74 -3.48 -1.43
N GLY A 314 -4.82 -2.35 -2.11
CA GLY A 314 -5.95 -1.97 -2.95
C GLY A 314 -5.76 -2.29 -4.43
N GLY A 315 -6.78 -1.96 -5.23
CA GLY A 315 -6.70 -2.11 -6.69
C GLY A 315 -5.75 -1.13 -7.37
N GLY A 316 -5.57 0.08 -6.81
CA GLY A 316 -4.71 1.14 -7.34
C GLY A 316 -3.38 1.30 -6.62
N ALA A 317 -3.31 0.99 -5.33
CA ALA A 317 -2.15 1.29 -4.49
C ALA A 317 -1.93 0.23 -3.42
N THR A 318 -0.69 0.16 -2.92
CA THR A 318 -0.33 -0.52 -1.69
C THR A 318 0.16 0.50 -0.68
N THR A 319 -0.43 0.52 0.51
CA THR A 319 -0.10 1.44 1.59
C THR A 319 0.37 0.67 2.82
N ILE A 320 1.48 1.08 3.41
CA ILE A 320 1.95 0.59 4.70
C ILE A 320 2.04 1.78 5.65
N VAL A 321 1.49 1.61 6.83
CA VAL A 321 1.57 2.59 7.91
C VAL A 321 2.21 1.92 9.12
N THR A 322 3.22 2.53 9.70
CA THR A 322 3.77 2.10 10.99
C THR A 322 3.57 3.20 12.03
N ALA A 323 3.16 2.82 13.23
CA ALA A 323 3.03 3.73 14.35
C ALA A 323 3.73 3.15 15.59
N ARG A 324 4.61 3.94 16.20
CA ARG A 324 5.39 3.56 17.40
C ARG A 324 5.46 4.79 18.32
N GLY A 325 4.82 4.72 19.47
CA GLY A 325 4.66 5.89 20.33
C GLY A 325 4.01 7.05 19.57
N ASP A 326 4.70 8.18 19.50
CA ASP A 326 4.20 9.37 18.78
C ASP A 326 4.63 9.42 17.31
N THR A 327 5.53 8.54 16.88
CA THR A 327 6.02 8.52 15.52
C THR A 327 5.11 7.67 14.63
N THR A 328 4.66 8.26 13.53
CA THR A 328 3.89 7.56 12.50
C THR A 328 4.56 7.77 11.15
N THR A 329 4.82 6.68 10.45
CA THR A 329 5.39 6.71 9.10
C THR A 329 4.42 6.04 8.13
N ARG A 330 4.23 6.63 6.97
CA ARG A 330 3.44 6.07 5.87
C ARG A 330 4.34 5.90 4.65
N ALA A 331 4.30 4.72 4.07
CA ALA A 331 4.79 4.43 2.73
C ALA A 331 3.59 4.07 1.86
N MET A 332 3.45 4.74 0.73
CA MET A 332 2.34 4.53 -0.20
C MET A 332 2.86 4.43 -1.62
N HIS A 333 2.64 3.31 -2.27
CA HIS A 333 3.01 3.09 -3.65
C HIS A 333 1.75 3.13 -4.52
N ALA A 334 1.48 4.28 -5.09
CA ALA A 334 0.29 4.55 -5.90
C ALA A 334 0.28 3.80 -7.26
N SER A 335 1.38 3.11 -7.60
CA SER A 335 1.50 2.28 -8.81
C SER A 335 1.51 0.77 -8.53
N LEU A 336 1.53 0.35 -7.27
CA LEU A 336 1.63 -1.06 -6.85
C LEU A 336 0.29 -1.63 -6.39
N GLY A 337 -0.79 -1.36 -7.13
CA GLY A 337 -2.10 -1.98 -6.90
C GLY A 337 -2.24 -3.29 -7.67
N ILE A 338 -3.08 -4.19 -7.15
CA ILE A 338 -3.36 -5.50 -7.76
C ILE A 338 -4.59 -5.49 -8.69
N GLY A 339 -5.16 -4.33 -8.98
CA GLY A 339 -6.24 -4.12 -9.92
C GLY A 339 -5.73 -3.48 -11.22
N HIS A 340 -6.21 -2.29 -11.52
CA HIS A 340 -5.83 -1.56 -12.74
C HIS A 340 -4.32 -1.30 -12.88
N HIS A 341 -3.58 -1.21 -11.77
CA HIS A 341 -2.13 -0.96 -11.75
C HIS A 341 -1.28 -2.23 -11.72
N LEU A 342 -1.88 -3.41 -11.84
CA LEU A 342 -1.14 -4.68 -11.87
C LEU A 342 -0.13 -4.74 -13.02
N ARG A 343 -0.43 -4.11 -14.16
CA ARG A 343 0.52 -3.95 -15.25
C ARG A 343 1.78 -3.20 -14.83
N ASN A 344 1.64 -2.11 -14.08
CA ASN A 344 2.77 -1.32 -13.59
C ASN A 344 3.65 -2.15 -12.63
N LEU A 345 3.02 -2.98 -11.78
CA LEU A 345 3.74 -3.91 -10.92
C LEU A 345 4.60 -4.87 -11.77
N ILE A 346 4.02 -5.49 -12.81
CA ILE A 346 4.73 -6.42 -13.69
C ILE A 346 5.91 -5.72 -14.39
N GLU A 347 5.71 -4.51 -14.90
CA GLU A 347 6.75 -3.71 -15.55
C GLU A 347 7.88 -3.32 -14.58
N GLN A 348 7.55 -3.04 -13.32
CA GLN A 348 8.52 -2.62 -12.31
C GLN A 348 9.36 -3.78 -11.75
N VAL A 349 8.74 -4.93 -11.47
CA VAL A 349 9.41 -6.05 -10.77
C VAL A 349 9.80 -7.19 -11.70
N GLY A 350 9.16 -7.29 -12.87
CA GLY A 350 9.35 -8.35 -13.84
C GLY A 350 8.53 -9.62 -13.53
N VAL A 351 8.16 -10.34 -14.58
CA VAL A 351 7.37 -11.59 -14.50
C VAL A 351 8.03 -12.64 -13.62
N LYS A 352 9.37 -12.78 -13.72
CA LYS A 352 10.12 -13.79 -12.97
C LYS A 352 9.93 -13.65 -11.45
N GLN A 353 10.01 -12.43 -10.89
CA GLN A 353 9.88 -12.22 -9.45
C GLN A 353 8.49 -12.59 -8.93
N LEU A 354 7.44 -12.38 -9.74
CA LEU A 354 6.08 -12.81 -9.43
C LEU A 354 5.95 -14.33 -9.48
N MET A 355 6.54 -14.98 -10.49
CA MET A 355 6.51 -16.43 -10.64
C MET A 355 7.26 -17.17 -9.54
N ASP A 356 8.23 -16.56 -8.90
CA ASP A 356 9.01 -17.18 -7.80
C ASP A 356 8.13 -17.61 -6.62
N TRP A 357 6.92 -17.07 -6.50
CA TRP A 357 5.95 -17.38 -5.45
C TRP A 357 4.77 -18.25 -5.88
N LEU A 358 4.80 -18.79 -7.11
CA LEU A 358 3.73 -19.66 -7.56
C LEU A 358 3.94 -21.11 -7.08
N PRO A 359 2.92 -21.73 -6.45
CA PRO A 359 2.98 -23.13 -6.06
C PRO A 359 2.68 -24.10 -7.23
N ILE A 360 2.46 -23.58 -8.44
CA ILE A 360 2.12 -24.32 -9.64
C ILE A 360 3.11 -24.03 -10.77
N GLU A 361 3.20 -24.93 -11.73
CA GLU A 361 3.98 -24.71 -12.93
C GLU A 361 3.16 -23.96 -13.97
N LEU A 362 3.72 -22.86 -14.48
CA LEU A 362 3.14 -22.08 -15.57
C LEU A 362 4.28 -21.59 -16.47
N LEU A 363 3.98 -21.45 -17.75
CA LEU A 363 4.87 -20.73 -18.65
C LEU A 363 4.84 -19.22 -18.35
N PRO A 364 5.95 -18.48 -18.54
CA PRO A 364 5.99 -17.05 -18.28
C PRO A 364 4.89 -16.26 -19.01
N ASP A 365 4.62 -16.59 -20.26
CA ASP A 365 3.60 -15.93 -21.08
C ASP A 365 2.17 -16.24 -20.58
N GLU A 366 1.93 -17.43 -20.06
CA GLU A 366 0.65 -17.82 -19.45
C GLU A 366 0.41 -17.04 -18.16
N ALA A 367 1.41 -16.99 -17.29
CA ALA A 367 1.35 -16.25 -16.05
C ALA A 367 1.14 -14.75 -16.31
N GLN A 368 1.90 -14.16 -17.22
CA GLN A 368 1.76 -12.76 -17.60
C GLN A 368 0.37 -12.47 -18.18
N THR A 369 -0.13 -13.33 -19.07
CA THR A 369 -1.49 -13.21 -19.62
C THR A 369 -2.55 -13.28 -18.53
N GLY A 370 -2.39 -14.16 -17.53
CA GLY A 370 -3.28 -14.26 -16.39
C GLY A 370 -3.34 -12.95 -15.60
N TRP A 371 -2.20 -12.36 -15.26
CA TRP A 371 -2.14 -11.08 -14.56
C TRP A 371 -2.69 -9.91 -15.40
N LEU A 372 -2.41 -9.87 -16.70
CA LEU A 372 -2.97 -8.82 -17.57
C LEU A 372 -4.49 -8.95 -17.69
N ASN A 373 -5.04 -10.15 -17.78
CA ASN A 373 -6.48 -10.39 -17.76
C ASN A 373 -7.12 -9.94 -16.43
N GLN A 374 -6.45 -10.19 -15.30
CA GLN A 374 -6.89 -9.69 -14.00
C GLN A 374 -6.92 -8.15 -13.96
N SER A 375 -5.92 -7.48 -14.55
CA SER A 375 -5.89 -6.00 -14.60
C SER A 375 -7.03 -5.40 -15.42
N LEU A 376 -7.51 -6.11 -16.45
CA LEU A 376 -8.66 -5.70 -17.25
C LEU A 376 -9.99 -5.92 -16.52
N ARG A 377 -10.05 -6.84 -15.56
CA ARG A 377 -11.24 -7.20 -14.79
C ARG A 377 -10.97 -7.18 -13.29
N PRO A 378 -10.56 -6.05 -12.71
CA PRO A 378 -10.03 -5.98 -11.34
C PRO A 378 -11.06 -6.29 -10.25
N ARG A 379 -12.36 -6.35 -10.60
CA ARG A 379 -13.45 -6.74 -9.70
C ARG A 379 -13.76 -8.24 -9.71
N ALA A 380 -13.24 -8.96 -10.71
CA ALA A 380 -13.49 -10.39 -10.79
C ALA A 380 -12.78 -11.11 -9.61
N LEU A 381 -13.54 -11.89 -8.87
CA LEU A 381 -12.96 -12.81 -7.91
C LEU A 381 -12.26 -13.94 -8.65
N PRO A 382 -11.18 -14.51 -8.09
CA PRO A 382 -10.53 -15.67 -8.67
C PRO A 382 -11.53 -16.81 -8.90
N ALA A 383 -11.68 -17.24 -10.14
CA ALA A 383 -12.61 -18.32 -10.50
C ALA A 383 -11.97 -19.71 -10.35
N THR A 384 -10.66 -19.77 -10.47
CA THR A 384 -9.87 -21.01 -10.37
C THR A 384 -8.81 -20.88 -9.29
N ARG A 385 -8.24 -22.01 -8.87
CA ARG A 385 -7.07 -22.00 -7.96
C ARG A 385 -5.88 -21.29 -8.60
N GLN A 386 -5.68 -21.45 -9.89
CA GLN A 386 -4.63 -20.75 -10.64
C GLN A 386 -4.80 -19.22 -10.54
N ASP A 387 -6.02 -18.71 -10.76
CA ASP A 387 -6.31 -17.28 -10.63
C ASP A 387 -6.00 -16.79 -9.21
N ALA A 388 -6.35 -17.58 -8.18
CA ALA A 388 -6.06 -17.25 -6.78
C ALA A 388 -4.55 -17.20 -6.50
N TYR A 389 -3.76 -18.14 -7.02
CA TYR A 389 -2.31 -18.13 -6.84
C TYR A 389 -1.65 -16.96 -7.57
N LEU A 390 -2.10 -16.63 -8.78
CA LEU A 390 -1.64 -15.44 -9.51
C LEU A 390 -1.94 -14.16 -8.71
N ALA A 391 -3.16 -14.00 -8.20
CA ALA A 391 -3.56 -12.85 -7.40
C ALA A 391 -2.72 -12.72 -6.12
N GLN A 392 -2.49 -13.84 -5.42
CA GLN A 392 -1.68 -13.88 -4.20
C GLN A 392 -0.20 -13.58 -4.45
N ALA A 393 0.37 -14.10 -5.54
CA ALA A 393 1.75 -13.81 -5.93
C ALA A 393 1.93 -12.31 -6.21
N ALA A 394 1.00 -11.70 -6.95
CA ALA A 394 1.00 -10.27 -7.22
C ALA A 394 0.88 -9.43 -5.93
N ALA A 395 -0.06 -9.75 -5.06
CA ALA A 395 -0.26 -9.06 -3.79
C ALA A 395 0.96 -9.17 -2.86
N ARG A 396 1.58 -10.36 -2.79
CA ARG A 396 2.80 -10.61 -2.02
C ARG A 396 3.95 -9.74 -2.49
N VAL A 397 4.20 -9.68 -3.79
CA VAL A 397 5.31 -8.90 -4.35
C VAL A 397 5.03 -7.40 -4.25
N ALA A 398 3.79 -6.94 -4.44
CA ALA A 398 3.41 -5.55 -4.23
C ALA A 398 3.67 -5.11 -2.78
N LEU A 399 3.22 -5.91 -1.81
CA LEU A 399 3.44 -5.63 -0.39
C LEU A 399 4.92 -5.70 -0.01
N ALA A 400 5.66 -6.70 -0.49
CA ALA A 400 7.09 -6.84 -0.24
C ALA A 400 7.90 -5.66 -0.80
N THR A 401 7.49 -5.13 -1.96
CA THR A 401 8.12 -3.96 -2.57
C THR A 401 7.87 -2.71 -1.73
N ALA A 402 6.63 -2.49 -1.29
CA ALA A 402 6.29 -1.37 -0.42
C ALA A 402 6.95 -1.47 0.97
N ALA A 403 7.12 -2.68 1.51
CA ALA A 403 7.72 -2.92 2.82
C ALA A 403 9.21 -2.55 2.92
N ARG A 404 9.92 -2.43 1.79
CA ARG A 404 11.35 -2.03 1.78
C ARG A 404 11.61 -0.64 2.36
N GLU A 405 10.59 0.21 2.43
CA GLU A 405 10.70 1.59 2.92
C GLU A 405 10.34 1.75 4.39
N VAL A 406 9.93 0.69 5.07
CA VAL A 406 9.52 0.71 6.47
C VAL A 406 10.22 -0.37 7.27
N SER A 407 10.41 -0.11 8.58
CA SER A 407 10.93 -1.15 9.48
C SER A 407 9.81 -2.06 9.96
N THR A 408 9.99 -3.36 9.78
CA THR A 408 9.08 -4.42 10.25
C THR A 408 9.54 -5.06 11.56
N ASP A 409 10.60 -4.56 12.18
CA ASP A 409 11.13 -5.09 13.44
C ASP A 409 10.37 -4.54 14.65
N GLY A 410 10.28 -5.32 15.71
CA GLY A 410 9.73 -4.91 17.01
C GLY A 410 8.26 -4.48 16.92
N LEU A 411 7.46 -5.19 16.16
CA LEU A 411 6.02 -5.01 16.06
C LEU A 411 5.30 -5.83 17.13
N ASP A 412 4.21 -5.26 17.67
CA ASP A 412 3.29 -5.94 18.58
C ASP A 412 2.01 -6.38 17.84
N LEU A 413 1.63 -5.62 16.78
CA LEU A 413 0.40 -5.87 16.03
C LEU A 413 0.62 -5.57 14.54
N VAL A 414 0.18 -6.48 13.69
CA VAL A 414 0.06 -6.28 12.24
C VAL A 414 -1.41 -6.34 11.86
N VAL A 415 -1.94 -5.30 11.22
CA VAL A 415 -3.31 -5.24 10.71
C VAL A 415 -3.34 -5.24 9.20
N LEU A 416 -4.17 -6.08 8.62
CA LEU A 416 -4.29 -6.30 7.19
C LEU A 416 -5.66 -5.80 6.69
N THR A 417 -5.68 -5.03 5.62
CA THR A 417 -6.90 -4.53 4.97
C THR A 417 -6.72 -4.40 3.46
N GLY A 418 -7.77 -4.04 2.76
CA GLY A 418 -7.78 -3.86 1.32
C GLY A 418 -8.31 -5.05 0.54
N GLY A 419 -8.54 -4.83 -0.76
CA GLY A 419 -9.19 -5.81 -1.63
C GLY A 419 -8.44 -7.14 -1.75
N ALA A 420 -7.11 -7.13 -1.69
CA ALA A 420 -6.30 -8.35 -1.73
C ALA A 420 -6.59 -9.31 -0.57
N PHE A 421 -6.85 -8.75 0.59
CA PHE A 421 -7.11 -9.53 1.81
C PHE A 421 -8.59 -9.90 1.96
N THR A 422 -9.51 -9.04 1.53
CA THR A 422 -10.95 -9.28 1.69
C THR A 422 -11.56 -10.16 0.60
N SER A 423 -10.88 -10.35 -0.53
CA SER A 423 -11.36 -11.20 -1.64
C SER A 423 -10.97 -12.67 -1.52
N ASN A 424 -10.20 -13.05 -0.51
CA ASN A 424 -9.74 -14.42 -0.31
C ASN A 424 -10.35 -15.01 0.97
N SER A 425 -10.98 -16.16 0.85
CA SER A 425 -11.60 -16.86 1.99
C SER A 425 -10.62 -17.74 2.78
N ASN A 426 -9.43 -18.05 2.25
CA ASN A 426 -8.44 -18.87 2.94
C ASN A 426 -7.56 -17.98 3.85
N LEU A 427 -7.88 -17.96 5.14
CA LEU A 427 -7.18 -17.15 6.15
C LEU A 427 -5.70 -17.55 6.30
N GLY A 428 -5.37 -18.83 6.16
CA GLY A 428 -3.99 -19.32 6.20
C GLY A 428 -3.16 -18.75 5.05
N ALA A 429 -3.71 -18.77 3.83
CA ALA A 429 -3.04 -18.18 2.67
C ALA A 429 -2.86 -16.67 2.79
N LEU A 430 -3.79 -15.96 3.45
CA LEU A 430 -3.65 -14.52 3.76
C LEU A 430 -2.54 -14.27 4.78
N ALA A 431 -2.48 -15.07 5.83
CA ALA A 431 -1.41 -14.99 6.83
C ALA A 431 -0.05 -15.25 6.17
N LEU A 432 0.04 -16.31 5.34
CA LEU A 432 1.24 -16.65 4.59
C LEU A 432 1.71 -15.49 3.70
N LEU A 433 0.79 -14.88 2.93
CA LEU A 433 1.07 -13.71 2.09
C LEU A 433 1.69 -12.57 2.90
N ALA A 434 1.09 -12.23 4.04
CA ALA A 434 1.57 -11.16 4.91
C ALA A 434 2.94 -11.47 5.52
N LEU A 435 3.15 -12.70 5.99
CA LEU A 435 4.40 -13.15 6.59
C LEU A 435 5.54 -13.21 5.56
N ASP A 436 5.24 -13.64 4.33
CA ASP A 436 6.21 -13.68 3.22
C ASP A 436 6.65 -12.28 2.78
N ALA A 437 5.71 -11.36 2.70
CA ALA A 437 5.96 -10.03 2.19
C ALA A 437 6.61 -9.09 3.22
N LEU A 438 6.11 -9.09 4.45
CA LEU A 438 6.56 -8.21 5.52
C LEU A 438 7.74 -8.76 6.30
N GLN A 439 7.85 -10.07 6.41
CA GLN A 439 8.90 -10.81 7.13
C GLN A 439 9.18 -10.26 8.54
N PRO A 440 8.16 -10.01 9.37
CA PRO A 440 8.35 -9.46 10.69
C PRO A 440 9.02 -10.48 11.61
N ARG A 441 9.70 -9.98 12.66
CA ARG A 441 10.44 -10.78 13.64
C ARG A 441 9.86 -10.62 15.02
N GLY A 442 9.96 -11.67 15.84
CA GLY A 442 9.54 -11.62 17.23
C GLY A 442 8.20 -12.28 17.48
N VAL A 443 7.46 -11.76 18.45
CA VAL A 443 6.12 -12.23 18.81
C VAL A 443 5.16 -11.07 18.66
N PHE A 444 4.14 -11.24 17.82
CA PHE A 444 3.17 -10.20 17.50
C PHE A 444 1.80 -10.81 17.15
N SER A 445 0.77 -10.01 17.26
CA SER A 445 -0.58 -10.37 16.82
C SER A 445 -0.77 -10.05 15.34
N LEU A 446 -1.44 -10.92 14.61
CA LEU A 446 -1.87 -10.71 13.22
C LEU A 446 -3.39 -10.58 13.18
N ALA A 447 -3.90 -9.49 12.62
CA ALA A 447 -5.32 -9.20 12.54
C ALA A 447 -5.73 -8.81 11.12
N LEU A 448 -6.95 -9.14 10.75
CA LEU A 448 -7.55 -8.88 9.46
C LEU A 448 -8.78 -7.99 9.63
N ASP A 449 -8.91 -6.97 8.78
CA ASP A 449 -10.16 -6.27 8.53
C ASP A 449 -11.02 -7.12 7.58
N PRO A 450 -12.05 -7.79 8.07
CA PRO A 450 -12.83 -8.74 7.26
C PRO A 450 -13.75 -8.04 6.25
N PHE A 451 -14.02 -6.75 6.44
CA PHE A 451 -14.93 -5.97 5.61
C PHE A 451 -14.21 -5.05 4.63
N GLY A 452 -12.91 -4.81 4.83
CA GLY A 452 -12.13 -3.83 4.11
C GLY A 452 -12.63 -2.40 4.32
N LEU A 453 -13.12 -2.12 5.53
CA LEU A 453 -13.68 -0.83 5.96
C LEU A 453 -12.82 -0.12 7.00
N ALA A 454 -11.69 -0.69 7.41
CA ALA A 454 -10.81 -0.05 8.40
C ALA A 454 -10.44 1.39 7.99
N PRO A 455 -10.04 1.70 6.74
CA PRO A 455 -9.83 3.09 6.33
C PRO A 455 -11.08 3.96 6.51
N ALA A 456 -12.27 3.43 6.16
CA ALA A 456 -13.53 4.13 6.32
C ALA A 456 -13.83 4.46 7.78
N PHE A 457 -13.60 3.52 8.69
CA PHE A 457 -13.74 3.76 10.14
C PHE A 457 -12.75 4.81 10.65
N GLY A 458 -11.54 4.87 10.09
CA GLY A 458 -10.60 5.96 10.35
C GLY A 458 -11.11 7.33 9.86
N GLY A 459 -11.92 7.33 8.80
CA GLY A 459 -12.62 8.51 8.29
C GLY A 459 -13.70 9.03 9.24
N LEU A 460 -14.40 8.15 9.96
CA LEU A 460 -15.41 8.56 10.96
C LEU A 460 -14.82 9.47 12.06
N ALA A 461 -13.53 9.35 12.35
CA ALA A 461 -12.88 10.14 13.39
C ALA A 461 -12.93 11.66 13.12
N TYR A 462 -13.17 12.08 11.89
CA TYR A 462 -13.31 13.51 11.53
C TYR A 462 -14.68 14.09 11.92
N VAL A 463 -15.68 13.24 12.15
CA VAL A 463 -17.04 13.65 12.53
C VAL A 463 -17.39 13.18 13.94
N ASN A 464 -17.11 11.91 14.25
CA ASN A 464 -17.39 11.32 15.56
C ASN A 464 -16.25 10.39 15.98
N PRO A 465 -15.25 10.90 16.75
CA PRO A 465 -14.12 10.10 17.22
C PRO A 465 -14.52 8.93 18.13
N GLU A 466 -15.62 9.07 18.89
CA GLU A 466 -16.12 8.03 19.78
C GLU A 466 -16.69 6.85 18.98
N ALA A 467 -17.49 7.13 17.96
CA ALA A 467 -18.00 6.12 17.06
C ALA A 467 -16.87 5.40 16.32
N ALA A 468 -15.87 6.15 15.81
CA ALA A 468 -14.70 5.57 15.18
C ALA A 468 -13.95 4.62 16.13
N ALA A 469 -13.66 5.05 17.35
CA ALA A 469 -12.99 4.26 18.36
C ALA A 469 -13.77 2.98 18.70
N SER A 470 -15.08 3.11 18.96
CA SER A 470 -15.94 1.98 19.31
C SER A 470 -15.95 0.91 18.21
N VAL A 471 -16.14 1.31 16.95
CA VAL A 471 -16.19 0.37 15.81
C VAL A 471 -14.82 -0.25 15.55
N ILE A 472 -13.73 0.51 15.62
CA ILE A 472 -12.36 -0.01 15.42
C ILE A 472 -12.04 -1.08 16.48
N GLU A 473 -12.36 -0.84 17.75
CA GLU A 473 -12.06 -1.75 18.85
C GLU A 473 -12.92 -3.03 18.84
N ARG A 474 -14.17 -2.95 18.39
CA ARG A 474 -15.15 -4.02 18.53
C ARG A 474 -15.45 -4.79 17.25
N ASP A 475 -15.51 -4.07 16.13
CA ASP A 475 -16.00 -4.64 14.87
C ASP A 475 -14.96 -4.60 13.76
N GLY A 476 -13.90 -3.77 13.90
CA GLY A 476 -12.98 -3.46 12.82
C GLY A 476 -12.04 -4.61 12.43
N PHE A 477 -11.71 -5.50 13.36
CA PHE A 477 -10.68 -6.51 13.10
C PHE A 477 -11.02 -7.89 13.68
N THR A 478 -10.67 -8.91 12.91
CA THR A 478 -10.65 -10.31 13.35
C THR A 478 -9.21 -10.74 13.61
N THR A 479 -8.91 -11.23 14.80
CA THR A 479 -7.59 -11.77 15.12
C THR A 479 -7.38 -13.09 14.37
N LEU A 480 -6.36 -13.13 13.51
CA LEU A 480 -5.93 -14.37 12.85
C LEU A 480 -5.16 -15.25 13.82
N GLY A 481 -4.30 -14.68 14.65
CA GLY A 481 -3.54 -15.40 15.66
C GLY A 481 -2.35 -14.61 16.19
N THR A 482 -1.64 -15.22 17.14
CA THR A 482 -0.32 -14.74 17.56
C THR A 482 0.74 -15.45 16.75
N VAL A 483 1.67 -14.68 16.18
CA VAL A 483 2.80 -15.17 15.40
C VAL A 483 4.05 -15.18 16.27
N ILE A 484 4.83 -16.27 16.18
CA ILE A 484 6.16 -16.42 16.78
C ILE A 484 7.14 -16.61 15.63
N ALA A 485 7.97 -15.59 15.34
CA ALA A 485 8.93 -15.59 14.24
C ALA A 485 10.35 -15.34 14.75
N PRO A 486 11.11 -16.39 15.12
CA PRO A 486 12.49 -16.24 15.54
C PRO A 486 13.41 -15.86 14.37
N LEU A 487 14.50 -15.18 14.67
CA LEU A 487 15.61 -14.97 13.74
C LEU A 487 16.59 -16.12 13.90
N SER A 488 16.82 -16.87 12.84
CA SER A 488 17.72 -18.04 12.86
C SER A 488 18.65 -18.05 11.67
N ASN A 489 19.87 -18.48 11.91
CA ASN A 489 20.89 -18.78 10.90
C ASN A 489 21.17 -20.29 10.81
N ASN A 490 20.31 -21.12 11.39
CA ASN A 490 20.45 -22.56 11.35
C ASN A 490 20.24 -23.11 9.93
N ARG A 491 20.64 -24.35 9.72
CA ARG A 491 20.36 -25.07 8.48
C ARG A 491 18.97 -25.69 8.54
N GLU A 492 18.36 -25.88 7.39
CA GLU A 492 17.06 -26.54 7.25
C GLU A 492 17.02 -27.87 8.03
N GLY A 493 15.94 -28.09 8.80
CA GLY A 493 15.72 -29.27 9.64
C GLY A 493 16.40 -29.23 11.02
N GLN A 494 17.27 -28.26 11.31
CA GLN A 494 17.80 -28.08 12.67
C GLN A 494 16.75 -27.47 13.60
N ILE A 495 16.78 -27.81 14.88
CA ILE A 495 15.84 -27.25 15.86
C ILE A 495 16.19 -25.80 16.13
N ASP A 496 15.27 -24.88 15.83
CA ASP A 496 15.36 -23.47 16.12
C ASP A 496 14.89 -23.13 17.54
N ALA A 497 13.81 -23.76 17.98
CA ALA A 497 13.27 -23.50 19.32
C ALA A 497 12.51 -24.70 19.88
N ARG A 498 12.44 -24.76 21.23
CA ARG A 498 11.46 -25.58 21.95
C ARG A 498 10.38 -24.68 22.50
N VAL A 499 9.14 -24.97 22.13
CA VAL A 499 7.97 -24.18 22.51
C VAL A 499 7.09 -25.01 23.43
N GLN A 500 6.84 -24.47 24.60
CA GLN A 500 5.88 -25.02 25.55
C GLN A 500 4.65 -24.12 25.59
N ILE A 501 3.46 -24.70 25.40
CA ILE A 501 2.19 -23.99 25.38
C ILE A 501 1.31 -24.60 26.47
N THR A 502 0.83 -23.76 27.38
CA THR A 502 -0.07 -24.14 28.46
C THR A 502 -1.42 -23.45 28.25
N PRO A 503 -2.40 -24.10 27.63
CA PRO A 503 -3.74 -23.56 27.45
C PRO A 503 -4.52 -23.52 28.77
N PRO A 504 -5.60 -22.70 28.84
CA PRO A 504 -6.42 -22.59 30.09
C PRO A 504 -7.10 -23.89 30.48
N SER A 505 -7.36 -24.76 29.52
CA SER A 505 -8.00 -26.08 29.74
C SER A 505 -7.12 -27.10 30.49
N GLY A 506 -5.88 -26.75 30.78
CA GLY A 506 -4.87 -27.64 31.31
C GLY A 506 -4.22 -28.51 30.22
N GLY A 507 -3.20 -29.25 30.61
CA GLY A 507 -2.33 -29.94 29.68
C GLY A 507 -1.23 -29.02 29.15
N VAL A 508 -0.10 -29.63 28.78
CA VAL A 508 1.06 -28.89 28.23
C VAL A 508 1.38 -29.48 26.86
N ILE A 509 1.41 -28.61 25.87
CA ILE A 509 1.84 -28.97 24.52
C ILE A 509 3.31 -28.61 24.41
N ASN A 510 4.16 -29.57 24.04
CA ASN A 510 5.59 -29.33 23.79
C ASN A 510 5.88 -29.58 22.31
N LEU A 511 6.53 -28.61 21.67
CA LEU A 511 6.89 -28.64 20.26
C LEU A 511 8.39 -28.40 20.09
N GLU A 512 9.01 -29.14 19.19
CA GLU A 512 10.35 -28.86 18.67
C GLU A 512 10.21 -28.26 17.28
N VAL A 513 10.47 -26.97 17.17
CA VAL A 513 10.30 -26.20 15.93
C VAL A 513 11.58 -26.29 15.11
N GLN A 514 11.48 -26.82 13.91
CA GLN A 514 12.60 -26.97 12.99
C GLN A 514 12.77 -25.75 12.08
N HIS A 515 14.01 -25.42 11.77
CA HIS A 515 14.31 -24.38 10.78
C HIS A 515 13.72 -24.76 9.40
N GLY A 516 13.03 -23.81 8.78
CA GLY A 516 12.33 -24.00 7.51
C GLY A 516 10.84 -24.38 7.67
N SER A 517 10.37 -24.68 8.91
CA SER A 517 8.96 -25.05 9.15
C SER A 517 8.07 -23.84 9.40
N LEU A 518 6.79 -24.03 9.12
CA LEU A 518 5.68 -23.15 9.48
C LEU A 518 4.60 -24.00 10.13
N GLU A 519 4.26 -23.72 11.39
CA GLU A 519 3.34 -24.57 12.14
C GLU A 519 2.16 -23.79 12.68
N LEU A 520 0.96 -24.37 12.59
CA LEU A 520 -0.26 -23.85 13.21
C LEU A 520 -0.58 -24.68 14.45
N VAL A 521 -0.71 -24.02 15.60
CA VAL A 521 -1.12 -24.68 16.85
C VAL A 521 -2.51 -24.18 17.23
N PRO A 522 -3.51 -25.09 17.36
CA PRO A 522 -4.87 -24.70 17.68
C PRO A 522 -4.96 -23.96 19.01
N LEU A 523 -5.47 -22.72 18.96
CA LEU A 523 -5.86 -21.91 20.11
C LEU A 523 -6.99 -20.99 19.64
N LEU A 524 -8.21 -21.24 20.11
CA LEU A 524 -9.41 -20.58 19.57
C LEU A 524 -9.45 -19.08 19.87
N PRO A 525 -10.19 -18.29 19.08
CA PRO A 525 -10.45 -16.89 19.39
C PRO A 525 -11.00 -16.72 20.81
N GLY A 526 -10.49 -15.73 21.55
CA GLY A 526 -10.84 -15.46 22.93
C GLY A 526 -10.14 -16.36 23.97
N GLN A 527 -9.49 -17.43 23.55
CA GLN A 527 -8.64 -18.22 24.46
C GLN A 527 -7.26 -17.57 24.59
N LYS A 528 -6.67 -17.72 25.77
CA LYS A 528 -5.29 -17.29 26.05
C LYS A 528 -4.48 -18.49 26.52
N ALA A 529 -3.20 -18.53 26.19
CA ALA A 529 -2.27 -19.55 26.66
C ALA A 529 -0.98 -18.90 27.17
N LEU A 530 -0.38 -19.52 28.17
CA LEU A 530 0.99 -19.19 28.55
C LEU A 530 1.94 -19.92 27.61
N ILE A 531 2.84 -19.18 26.97
CA ILE A 531 3.90 -19.75 26.15
C ILE A 531 5.26 -19.56 26.80
N GLU A 532 6.10 -20.56 26.66
CA GLU A 532 7.52 -20.50 26.93
C GLU A 532 8.28 -20.94 25.69
N VAL A 533 9.06 -20.03 25.10
CA VAL A 533 9.90 -20.30 23.92
C VAL A 533 11.34 -20.30 24.36
N ARG A 534 12.04 -21.39 24.08
CA ARG A 534 13.47 -21.57 24.33
C ARG A 534 14.22 -21.69 23.01
N PRO A 535 14.73 -20.58 22.45
CA PRO A 535 15.58 -20.63 21.28
C PRO A 535 16.82 -21.50 21.51
N THR A 536 17.27 -22.20 20.48
CA THR A 536 18.54 -22.95 20.50
C THR A 536 19.73 -22.02 20.18
N GLY A 537 20.96 -22.54 20.26
CA GLY A 537 22.16 -21.72 19.96
C GLY A 537 22.12 -21.15 18.56
N GLY A 538 22.37 -19.84 18.42
CA GLY A 538 22.34 -19.14 17.13
C GLY A 538 20.95 -18.62 16.70
N VAL A 539 19.93 -18.81 17.53
CA VAL A 539 18.56 -18.31 17.28
C VAL A 539 18.24 -17.15 18.25
N GLU A 540 17.75 -16.06 17.69
CA GLU A 540 17.35 -14.89 18.45
C GLU A 540 15.82 -14.72 18.43
N LEU A 541 15.26 -14.46 19.58
CA LEU A 541 13.86 -14.04 19.72
C LEU A 541 13.86 -12.70 20.48
N PRO A 542 13.40 -11.61 19.87
CA PRO A 542 13.30 -10.31 20.55
C PRO A 542 12.56 -10.43 21.89
N HIS A 543 13.01 -9.65 22.88
CA HIS A 543 12.46 -9.63 24.24
C HIS A 543 12.66 -10.92 25.07
N ALA A 544 13.39 -11.93 24.59
CA ALA A 544 13.77 -13.08 25.41
C ALA A 544 14.70 -12.66 26.55
N LYS A 545 14.36 -13.04 27.78
CA LYS A 545 15.19 -12.79 28.98
C LYS A 545 15.97 -14.04 29.32
N ARG A 546 17.31 -13.94 29.42
CA ARG A 546 18.21 -15.09 29.68
C ARG A 546 17.98 -16.26 28.72
N GLY A 547 17.72 -15.96 27.42
CA GLY A 547 17.48 -16.96 26.39
C GLY A 547 16.10 -17.64 26.46
N ILE A 548 15.15 -17.12 27.23
CA ILE A 548 13.80 -17.65 27.32
C ILE A 548 12.80 -16.50 27.11
N PHE A 549 11.85 -16.70 26.22
CA PHE A 549 10.70 -15.83 26.07
C PHE A 549 9.48 -16.44 26.78
N LYS A 550 8.81 -15.66 27.63
CA LYS A 550 7.57 -16.06 28.29
C LYS A 550 6.54 -14.96 28.16
N ALA A 551 5.35 -15.32 27.71
CA ALA A 551 4.22 -14.40 27.61
C ALA A 551 2.89 -15.16 27.68
N GLU A 552 1.84 -14.44 28.04
CA GLU A 552 0.47 -14.82 27.74
C GLU A 552 0.15 -14.35 26.31
N VAL A 553 -0.33 -15.26 25.48
CA VAL A 553 -0.69 -14.98 24.09
C VAL A 553 -2.15 -15.32 23.84
N ALA A 554 -2.77 -14.59 22.93
CA ALA A 554 -4.15 -14.81 22.54
C ALA A 554 -4.22 -15.70 21.30
N GLY A 555 -5.20 -16.58 21.27
CA GLY A 555 -5.57 -17.34 20.09
C GLY A 555 -6.31 -16.49 19.05
N GLY A 556 -6.56 -17.08 17.90
CA GLY A 556 -7.28 -16.46 16.80
C GLY A 556 -7.88 -17.51 15.86
N ALA A 557 -8.32 -17.06 14.70
CA ALA A 557 -8.90 -17.93 13.68
C ALA A 557 -7.92 -19.05 13.21
N LEU A 558 -6.61 -18.78 13.27
CA LEU A 558 -5.54 -19.74 12.93
C LEU A 558 -4.80 -20.25 14.18
N GLY A 559 -5.16 -19.77 15.38
CA GLY A 559 -4.49 -20.13 16.63
C GLY A 559 -3.14 -19.44 16.83
N LEU A 560 -2.10 -20.21 17.12
CA LEU A 560 -0.72 -19.73 17.16
C LEU A 560 -0.03 -20.12 15.85
N ILE A 561 0.72 -19.19 15.29
CA ILE A 561 1.48 -19.37 14.04
C ILE A 561 2.96 -19.35 14.41
N ILE A 562 3.67 -20.45 14.25
CA ILE A 562 5.11 -20.51 14.50
C ILE A 562 5.83 -20.51 13.15
N ASP A 563 6.50 -19.41 12.82
CA ASP A 563 7.17 -19.21 11.55
C ASP A 563 8.70 -19.24 11.71
N ALA A 564 9.27 -20.43 11.59
CA ALA A 564 10.70 -20.69 11.68
C ALA A 564 11.40 -20.78 10.30
N ARG A 565 10.83 -20.19 9.26
CA ARG A 565 11.39 -20.23 7.89
C ARG A 565 12.64 -19.36 7.70
N GLY A 566 13.07 -18.68 8.74
CA GLY A 566 14.21 -17.76 8.71
C GLY A 566 13.84 -16.34 8.24
N ARG A 567 14.77 -15.41 8.43
CA ARG A 567 14.63 -14.01 8.02
C ARG A 567 15.99 -13.48 7.52
N PRO A 568 16.12 -13.12 6.21
CA PRO A 568 15.09 -13.19 5.17
C PRO A 568 14.72 -14.62 4.80
N ILE A 569 13.47 -14.82 4.33
CA ILE A 569 13.02 -16.12 3.85
C ILE A 569 13.83 -16.49 2.60
N GLY A 570 14.55 -17.62 2.68
CA GLY A 570 15.36 -18.14 1.58
C GLY A 570 14.51 -18.97 0.61
N LEU A 571 14.33 -18.48 -0.60
CA LEU A 571 13.74 -19.28 -1.68
C LEU A 571 14.86 -20.07 -2.40
N PRO A 572 14.68 -21.39 -2.67
CA PRO A 572 15.61 -22.15 -3.48
C PRO A 572 15.82 -21.52 -4.86
N SER A 573 17.05 -21.51 -5.35
CA SER A 573 17.37 -21.01 -6.69
C SER A 573 16.82 -21.90 -7.82
N ASP A 574 16.74 -23.19 -7.55
CA ASP A 574 16.14 -24.18 -8.46
C ASP A 574 14.61 -24.02 -8.51
N PRO A 575 14.00 -23.84 -9.70
CA PRO A 575 12.58 -23.57 -9.82
C PRO A 575 11.67 -24.69 -9.30
N GLU A 576 12.04 -25.94 -9.47
CA GLU A 576 11.24 -27.09 -9.03
C GLU A 576 11.25 -27.20 -7.49
N LYS A 577 12.45 -27.11 -6.88
CA LYS A 577 12.59 -27.10 -5.42
C LYS A 577 11.88 -25.91 -4.79
N ARG A 578 11.95 -24.75 -5.44
CA ARG A 578 11.25 -23.54 -4.98
C ARG A 578 9.75 -23.73 -4.99
N ARG A 579 9.19 -24.24 -6.09
CA ARG A 579 7.77 -24.57 -6.22
C ARG A 579 7.31 -25.54 -5.14
N THR A 580 8.04 -26.63 -4.95
CA THR A 580 7.77 -27.61 -3.89
C THR A 580 7.76 -26.96 -2.52
N LYS A 581 8.72 -26.10 -2.22
CA LYS A 581 8.79 -25.39 -0.93
C LYS A 581 7.62 -24.45 -0.71
N VAL A 582 7.23 -23.71 -1.73
CA VAL A 582 6.03 -22.84 -1.68
C VAL A 582 4.75 -23.68 -1.47
N GLN A 583 4.64 -24.85 -2.11
CA GLN A 583 3.54 -25.79 -1.89
C GLN A 583 3.48 -26.27 -0.44
N GLU A 584 4.62 -26.68 0.14
CA GLU A 584 4.70 -27.11 1.55
C GLU A 584 4.15 -26.02 2.48
N TRP A 585 4.58 -24.76 2.31
CA TRP A 585 4.09 -23.65 3.14
C TRP A 585 2.59 -23.37 2.98
N TYR A 586 2.03 -23.55 1.78
CA TYR A 586 0.58 -23.47 1.60
C TYR A 586 -0.15 -24.56 2.37
N TRP A 587 0.41 -25.79 2.40
CA TRP A 587 -0.15 -26.89 3.15
C TRP A 587 -0.09 -26.67 4.66
N ASP A 588 1.04 -26.19 5.15
CA ASP A 588 1.27 -25.90 6.56
C ASP A 588 0.23 -24.91 7.13
N VAL A 589 -0.28 -24.01 6.31
CA VAL A 589 -1.34 -23.08 6.71
C VAL A 589 -2.76 -23.53 6.36
N GLY A 590 -2.95 -24.81 6.03
CA GLY A 590 -4.26 -25.37 5.68
C GLY A 590 -4.74 -24.99 4.28
N GLY A 591 -3.83 -24.64 3.38
CA GLY A 591 -4.10 -24.43 1.96
C GLY A 591 -4.15 -25.77 1.22
N GLU A 592 -5.13 -25.95 0.33
CA GLU A 592 -5.14 -27.07 -0.60
C GLU A 592 -4.31 -26.71 -1.83
N VAL A 593 -3.25 -27.47 -2.09
CA VAL A 593 -2.50 -27.40 -3.34
C VAL A 593 -2.88 -28.59 -4.20
N ALA A 594 -3.35 -28.35 -5.43
CA ALA A 594 -3.55 -29.44 -6.36
C ALA A 594 -2.17 -29.93 -6.82
N TYR A 595 -1.88 -31.20 -6.59
CA TYR A 595 -0.82 -31.87 -7.32
C TYR A 595 -1.24 -31.90 -8.78
N GLY A 596 -0.50 -31.20 -9.62
CA GLY A 596 -0.63 -31.28 -11.10
C GLY A 596 0.11 -32.49 -11.61
#